data_682ae35e0ba9a9777380b7a7f9a45993
#
_entry.id   682ae35e0ba9a9777380b7a7f9a45993
#
_cell.length_a   1.000
_cell.length_b   1.000
_cell.length_c   1.000
_cell.angle_alpha   90.00
_cell.angle_beta   90.00
_cell.angle_gamma   90.00
#
_symmetry.space_group_name_H-M   'P 1'
#
loop_
_entity.id
_entity.type
_entity.pdbx_description
1 polymer ?
#
loop_
_entity_poly.entity_id
_entity_poly.type
_entity_poly.pdbx_seq_one_letter_code
_entity_poly.pdbx_strand_id
1 'polypeptide(L)'
;MSSRLPLPFLLLTLLASLSVSAAPLDFNLDVRPLLSDRCFICHGFDENARKADLRLDKAEGAYAERENGHAIVPGKPDESLVWRRITNLDPDEVMPPPDSHLKLNDTEKELIRRWIEEGAEYKDHWALIPPTRPPVLNPADATIRNPIDAFVATRLAMSGLVQSPEATRHTLARRLSLDLRGLPPTPEEVAEFLNDKSEDAYEKLVDRFLASPAYGERMAWPWLDASRYADSNGYQGDRERTMWPWRDWVVDAFNRNIPWDDLTVWQLAGDLLPDATIEQRLATAFLRNHPINGEGGRIAEENRVDYVMDMTETTGTI
;
A
#
# COMPACT_ATOMS: atom_id res chain seq x y z
N MET A 1 42.71 70.70 -23.99
CA MET A 1 41.69 69.93 -24.58
C MET A 1 42.21 68.50 -24.66
N SER A 2 41.79 67.64 -23.76
CA SER A 2 42.24 66.25 -23.70
C SER A 2 40.96 65.37 -23.54
N SER A 3 40.58 64.72 -24.60
CA SER A 3 39.44 63.83 -24.69
C SER A 3 39.83 62.44 -24.18
N ARG A 4 39.21 62.00 -23.10
CA ARG A 4 39.28 60.61 -22.61
C ARG A 4 38.09 59.84 -23.15
N LEU A 5 38.38 58.78 -23.92
CA LEU A 5 37.39 57.74 -24.31
C LEU A 5 37.08 56.84 -23.12
N PRO A 6 35.82 56.44 -22.93
CA PRO A 6 35.48 55.39 -21.92
C PRO A 6 35.71 54.01 -22.51
N LEU A 7 36.36 53.13 -21.73
CA LEU A 7 36.48 51.71 -21.94
C LEU A 7 35.11 51.02 -21.73
N PRO A 8 34.67 50.12 -22.61
CA PRO A 8 33.47 49.34 -22.35
C PRO A 8 33.78 48.21 -21.36
N PHE A 9 33.04 48.21 -20.24
CA PHE A 9 32.98 47.07 -19.28
C PHE A 9 32.36 45.88 -19.97
N LEU A 10 33.15 44.84 -20.25
CA LEU A 10 32.69 43.55 -20.73
C LEU A 10 32.17 42.75 -19.51
N LEU A 11 30.85 42.73 -19.32
CA LEU A 11 30.20 41.94 -18.29
C LEU A 11 30.18 40.49 -18.74
N LEU A 12 31.13 39.67 -18.24
CA LEU A 12 31.18 38.24 -18.51
C LEU A 12 30.16 37.56 -17.58
N THR A 13 28.94 37.33 -18.05
CA THR A 13 27.92 36.54 -17.34
C THR A 13 28.33 35.07 -17.37
N LEU A 14 28.88 34.60 -16.26
CA LEU A 14 29.13 33.17 -16.00
C LEU A 14 27.79 32.49 -15.79
N LEU A 15 27.23 31.90 -16.83
CA LEU A 15 26.09 30.96 -16.73
C LEU A 15 26.60 29.69 -16.04
N ALA A 16 26.48 29.65 -14.72
CA ALA A 16 26.61 28.40 -13.98
C ALA A 16 25.41 27.52 -14.35
N SER A 17 25.64 26.53 -15.19
CA SER A 17 24.70 25.45 -15.48
C SER A 17 24.49 24.69 -14.17
N LEU A 18 23.43 24.99 -13.45
CA LEU A 18 22.95 24.15 -12.36
C LEU A 18 22.48 22.84 -12.99
N SER A 19 23.36 21.84 -13.00
CA SER A 19 22.96 20.47 -13.26
C SER A 19 21.99 20.06 -12.15
N VAL A 20 20.69 20.12 -12.42
CA VAL A 20 19.70 19.47 -11.57
C VAL A 20 19.98 17.99 -11.66
N SER A 21 20.72 17.45 -10.70
CA SER A 21 20.85 16.02 -10.55
C SER A 21 19.44 15.47 -10.27
N ALA A 22 18.92 14.66 -11.18
CA ALA A 22 17.68 13.95 -10.92
C ALA A 22 17.86 13.10 -9.66
N ALA A 23 16.82 13.02 -8.82
CA ALA A 23 16.86 12.18 -7.63
C ALA A 23 17.21 10.73 -8.01
N PRO A 24 17.96 9.99 -7.17
CA PRO A 24 18.26 8.59 -7.41
C PRO A 24 16.97 7.79 -7.61
N LEU A 25 17.04 6.78 -8.49
CA LEU A 25 15.89 5.91 -8.74
C LEU A 25 15.61 5.01 -7.52
N ASP A 26 14.34 4.87 -7.18
CA ASP A 26 13.89 3.87 -6.21
C ASP A 26 13.52 2.57 -6.91
N PHE A 27 14.20 1.47 -6.56
CA PHE A 27 13.96 0.18 -7.20
C PHE A 27 12.50 -0.26 -7.11
N ASN A 28 11.85 -0.11 -5.96
CA ASN A 28 10.47 -0.58 -5.77
C ASN A 28 9.42 0.32 -6.45
N LEU A 29 9.69 1.62 -6.57
CA LEU A 29 8.75 2.58 -7.15
C LEU A 29 8.92 2.74 -8.66
N ASP A 30 10.17 2.76 -9.13
CA ASP A 30 10.49 3.13 -10.51
C ASP A 30 10.81 1.91 -11.38
N VAL A 31 11.62 0.96 -10.87
CA VAL A 31 12.22 -0.11 -11.68
C VAL A 31 11.48 -1.42 -11.57
N ARG A 32 11.18 -1.87 -10.37
CA ARG A 32 10.51 -3.16 -10.12
C ARG A 32 9.18 -3.31 -10.86
N PRO A 33 8.28 -2.30 -10.91
CA PRO A 33 7.03 -2.41 -11.65
C PRO A 33 7.28 -2.68 -13.14
N LEU A 34 8.27 -2.00 -13.74
CA LEU A 34 8.63 -2.21 -15.14
C LEU A 34 9.20 -3.61 -15.39
N LEU A 35 10.15 -4.06 -14.56
CA LEU A 35 10.71 -5.41 -14.66
C LEU A 35 9.65 -6.49 -14.46
N SER A 36 8.74 -6.28 -13.51
CA SER A 36 7.63 -7.20 -13.24
C SER A 36 6.70 -7.37 -14.43
N ASP A 37 6.34 -6.26 -15.05
CA ASP A 37 5.40 -6.24 -16.17
C ASP A 37 6.01 -6.72 -17.49
N ARG A 38 7.31 -6.52 -17.71
CA ARG A 38 7.98 -6.79 -18.99
C ARG A 38 8.93 -8.01 -18.99
N CYS A 39 9.46 -8.40 -17.82
CA CYS A 39 10.56 -9.34 -17.75
C CYS A 39 10.28 -10.57 -16.87
N PHE A 40 9.60 -10.42 -15.72
CA PHE A 40 9.50 -11.48 -14.72
C PHE A 40 8.65 -12.67 -15.15
N ILE A 41 7.75 -12.51 -16.12
CA ILE A 41 6.98 -13.63 -16.66
C ILE A 41 7.89 -14.72 -17.24
N CYS A 42 9.03 -14.32 -17.84
CA CYS A 42 10.02 -15.23 -18.42
C CYS A 42 11.33 -15.29 -17.62
N HIS A 43 11.62 -14.30 -16.78
CA HIS A 43 12.87 -14.19 -16.03
C HIS A 43 12.62 -13.91 -14.54
N GLY A 44 11.59 -14.54 -13.98
CA GLY A 44 11.15 -14.38 -12.59
C GLY A 44 11.21 -15.67 -11.77
N PHE A 45 10.36 -15.73 -10.76
CA PHE A 45 10.35 -16.79 -9.76
C PHE A 45 9.78 -18.14 -10.26
N ASP A 46 8.89 -18.15 -11.26
CA ASP A 46 8.27 -19.37 -11.76
C ASP A 46 9.29 -20.20 -12.56
N GLU A 47 9.68 -21.33 -12.02
CA GLU A 47 10.65 -22.24 -12.62
C GLU A 47 10.15 -22.87 -13.94
N ASN A 48 8.84 -23.08 -14.08
CA ASN A 48 8.26 -23.68 -15.27
C ASN A 48 8.20 -22.69 -16.45
N ALA A 49 8.01 -21.40 -16.16
CA ALA A 49 7.98 -20.34 -17.16
C ALA A 49 9.35 -19.76 -17.46
N ARG A 50 10.34 -19.97 -16.57
CA ARG A 50 11.65 -19.34 -16.62
C ARG A 50 12.44 -19.74 -17.87
N LYS A 51 12.94 -18.74 -18.57
CA LYS A 51 13.80 -18.90 -19.76
C LYS A 51 15.27 -18.65 -19.42
N ALA A 52 16.14 -19.41 -20.06
CA ALA A 52 17.61 -19.34 -19.90
C ALA A 52 18.06 -19.44 -18.43
N ASP A 53 17.25 -19.99 -17.54
CA ASP A 53 17.51 -20.02 -16.08
C ASP A 53 17.90 -18.65 -15.48
N LEU A 54 17.39 -17.56 -16.05
CA LEU A 54 17.70 -16.19 -15.64
C LEU A 54 16.66 -15.69 -14.63
N ARG A 55 17.14 -15.18 -13.49
CA ARG A 55 16.36 -14.52 -12.44
C ARG A 55 16.67 -13.03 -12.43
N LEU A 56 15.79 -12.20 -12.99
CA LEU A 56 15.87 -10.74 -12.90
C LEU A 56 15.11 -10.15 -11.71
N ASP A 57 14.38 -10.99 -10.99
CA ASP A 57 13.66 -10.61 -9.78
C ASP A 57 14.53 -10.63 -8.50
N LYS A 58 15.80 -11.11 -8.62
CA LYS A 58 16.79 -11.17 -7.54
C LYS A 58 18.17 -10.72 -8.01
N ALA A 59 18.84 -9.96 -7.14
CA ALA A 59 20.19 -9.46 -7.40
C ALA A 59 21.18 -10.58 -7.76
N GLU A 60 21.18 -11.68 -6.96
CA GLU A 60 22.09 -12.79 -7.18
C GLU A 60 21.94 -13.40 -8.57
N GLY A 61 20.70 -13.54 -9.06
CA GLY A 61 20.43 -14.08 -10.38
C GLY A 61 20.80 -13.14 -11.52
N ALA A 62 20.58 -11.84 -11.30
CA ALA A 62 20.87 -10.80 -12.29
C ALA A 62 22.37 -10.52 -12.44
N TYR A 63 23.13 -10.63 -11.36
CA TYR A 63 24.58 -10.37 -11.34
C TYR A 63 25.42 -11.62 -11.58
N ALA A 64 24.82 -12.81 -11.56
CA ALA A 64 25.54 -14.06 -11.77
C ALA A 64 26.28 -14.07 -13.09
N GLU A 65 27.48 -14.65 -13.09
CA GLU A 65 28.23 -14.91 -14.31
C GLU A 65 27.55 -16.01 -15.13
N ARG A 66 27.46 -15.80 -16.43
CA ARG A 66 26.85 -16.70 -17.41
C ARG A 66 27.78 -16.91 -18.59
N GLU A 67 27.48 -17.87 -19.42
CA GLU A 67 28.29 -18.20 -20.59
C GLU A 67 28.65 -16.99 -21.47
N ASN A 68 27.70 -16.05 -21.62
CA ASN A 68 27.85 -14.85 -22.49
C ASN A 68 28.09 -13.55 -21.69
N GLY A 69 28.41 -13.63 -20.41
CA GLY A 69 28.62 -12.48 -19.53
C GLY A 69 27.54 -12.36 -18.45
N HIS A 70 27.39 -11.19 -17.84
CA HIS A 70 26.43 -10.93 -16.79
C HIS A 70 25.13 -10.34 -17.37
N ALA A 71 23.98 -10.73 -16.83
CA ALA A 71 22.72 -10.10 -17.22
C ALA A 71 22.73 -8.61 -16.87
N ILE A 72 23.22 -8.25 -15.68
CA ILE A 72 23.42 -6.86 -15.25
C ILE A 72 24.80 -6.73 -14.62
N VAL A 73 25.56 -5.74 -15.08
CA VAL A 73 26.82 -5.29 -14.48
C VAL A 73 26.56 -3.92 -13.85
N PRO A 74 26.52 -3.81 -12.51
CA PRO A 74 26.29 -2.56 -11.82
C PRO A 74 27.20 -1.43 -12.28
N GLY A 75 26.65 -0.27 -12.62
CA GLY A 75 27.38 0.90 -13.11
C GLY A 75 27.78 0.83 -14.60
N LYS A 76 27.47 -0.27 -15.31
CA LYS A 76 27.98 -0.49 -16.67
C LYS A 76 26.90 -1.03 -17.63
N PRO A 77 26.03 -0.18 -18.16
CA PRO A 77 24.98 -0.61 -19.10
C PRO A 77 25.54 -1.36 -20.30
N ASP A 78 26.60 -0.86 -20.93
CA ASP A 78 27.17 -1.44 -22.17
C ASP A 78 27.80 -2.84 -21.96
N GLU A 79 28.19 -3.18 -20.73
CA GLU A 79 28.63 -4.52 -20.35
C GLU A 79 27.47 -5.43 -19.94
N SER A 80 26.26 -4.89 -19.71
CA SER A 80 25.07 -5.61 -19.28
C SER A 80 24.31 -6.24 -20.45
N LEU A 81 24.08 -7.56 -20.38
CA LEU A 81 23.31 -8.27 -21.43
C LEU A 81 21.89 -7.75 -21.53
N VAL A 82 21.25 -7.38 -20.44
CA VAL A 82 19.89 -6.81 -20.43
C VAL A 82 19.85 -5.56 -21.31
N TRP A 83 20.78 -4.62 -21.14
CA TRP A 83 20.85 -3.41 -21.96
C TRP A 83 21.04 -3.72 -23.43
N ARG A 84 22.00 -4.58 -23.74
CA ARG A 84 22.27 -4.98 -25.14
C ARG A 84 21.07 -5.65 -25.79
N ARG A 85 20.33 -6.49 -25.06
CA ARG A 85 19.14 -7.19 -25.57
C ARG A 85 17.94 -6.26 -25.77
N ILE A 86 17.64 -5.36 -24.82
CA ILE A 86 16.48 -4.46 -24.96
C ILE A 86 16.69 -3.37 -26.02
N THR A 87 17.92 -3.11 -26.42
CA THR A 87 18.28 -2.14 -27.47
C THR A 87 18.63 -2.78 -28.82
N ASN A 88 18.65 -4.10 -28.91
CA ASN A 88 18.90 -4.81 -30.14
C ASN A 88 17.79 -4.58 -31.17
N LEU A 89 18.15 -4.53 -32.45
CA LEU A 89 17.21 -4.38 -33.56
C LEU A 89 16.89 -5.71 -34.26
N ASP A 90 17.68 -6.74 -33.98
CA ASP A 90 17.47 -8.09 -34.54
C ASP A 90 16.30 -8.75 -33.81
N PRO A 91 15.25 -9.18 -34.53
CA PRO A 91 14.10 -9.85 -33.95
C PRO A 91 14.41 -11.12 -33.14
N ASP A 92 15.50 -11.82 -33.50
CA ASP A 92 15.93 -13.06 -32.86
C ASP A 92 16.73 -12.81 -31.57
N GLU A 93 17.19 -11.57 -31.39
CA GLU A 93 18.05 -11.18 -30.27
C GLU A 93 17.38 -10.21 -29.29
N VAL A 94 16.38 -9.45 -29.76
CA VAL A 94 15.73 -8.41 -28.94
C VAL A 94 14.92 -8.99 -27.79
N MET A 95 14.93 -8.28 -26.65
CA MET A 95 14.08 -8.59 -25.49
C MET A 95 13.19 -7.40 -25.12
N PRO A 96 11.92 -7.64 -24.77
CA PRO A 96 11.17 -8.90 -24.90
C PRO A 96 11.06 -9.37 -26.36
N PRO A 97 10.96 -10.69 -26.61
CA PRO A 97 10.88 -11.21 -27.98
C PRO A 97 9.53 -10.81 -28.61
N PRO A 98 9.48 -10.63 -29.95
CA PRO A 98 8.28 -10.10 -30.64
C PRO A 98 7.02 -10.95 -30.45
N ASP A 99 7.14 -12.26 -30.28
CA ASP A 99 6.06 -13.20 -30.07
C ASP A 99 5.43 -13.11 -28.66
N SER A 100 6.13 -12.49 -27.71
CA SER A 100 5.58 -12.21 -26.38
C SER A 100 4.52 -11.10 -26.36
N HIS A 101 4.40 -10.31 -27.41
CA HIS A 101 3.58 -9.11 -27.49
C HIS A 101 3.93 -8.01 -26.48
N LEU A 102 5.02 -8.17 -25.71
CA LEU A 102 5.54 -7.17 -24.79
C LEU A 102 6.54 -6.26 -25.51
N LYS A 103 6.52 -4.96 -25.18
CA LYS A 103 7.45 -3.97 -25.79
C LYS A 103 7.89 -2.97 -24.74
N LEU A 104 9.11 -2.50 -24.87
CA LEU A 104 9.66 -1.39 -24.12
C LEU A 104 9.70 -0.15 -25.02
N ASN A 105 9.16 0.97 -24.54
CA ASN A 105 9.33 2.27 -25.16
C ASN A 105 10.70 2.88 -24.79
N ASP A 106 11.08 3.99 -25.42
CA ASP A 106 12.40 4.59 -25.22
C ASP A 106 12.57 5.14 -23.79
N THR A 107 11.51 5.63 -23.15
CA THR A 107 11.54 6.10 -21.77
C THR A 107 11.78 4.93 -20.80
N GLU A 108 11.12 3.79 -21.02
CA GLU A 108 11.31 2.57 -20.22
C GLU A 108 12.73 2.00 -20.39
N LYS A 109 13.27 2.02 -21.59
CA LYS A 109 14.67 1.63 -21.85
C LYS A 109 15.64 2.55 -21.11
N GLU A 110 15.44 3.87 -21.21
CA GLU A 110 16.30 4.86 -20.56
C GLU A 110 16.22 4.74 -19.02
N LEU A 111 15.05 4.39 -18.46
CA LEU A 111 14.91 4.11 -17.05
C LEU A 111 15.79 2.92 -16.61
N ILE A 112 15.78 1.83 -17.37
CA ILE A 112 16.65 0.66 -17.11
C ILE A 112 18.12 1.05 -17.23
N ARG A 113 18.50 1.81 -18.27
CA ARG A 113 19.87 2.29 -18.48
C ARG A 113 20.36 3.08 -17.27
N ARG A 114 19.58 4.07 -16.89
CA ARG A 114 19.88 4.95 -15.76
C ARG A 114 20.00 4.16 -14.46
N TRP A 115 19.09 3.21 -14.21
CA TRP A 115 19.16 2.35 -13.04
C TRP A 115 20.45 1.52 -12.99
N ILE A 116 20.87 0.97 -14.14
CA ILE A 116 22.15 0.22 -14.23
C ILE A 116 23.32 1.17 -13.96
N GLU A 117 23.32 2.38 -14.52
CA GLU A 117 24.36 3.41 -14.30
C GLU A 117 24.46 3.83 -12.83
N GLU A 118 23.32 3.95 -12.14
CA GLU A 118 23.25 4.29 -10.72
C GLU A 118 23.67 3.12 -9.82
N GLY A 119 24.04 1.96 -10.36
CA GLY A 119 24.55 0.82 -9.61
C GLY A 119 23.61 -0.38 -9.56
N ALA A 120 22.48 -0.32 -10.24
CA ALA A 120 21.48 -1.40 -10.34
C ALA A 120 21.05 -1.96 -8.96
N GLU A 121 20.92 -1.11 -7.94
CA GLU A 121 20.59 -1.53 -6.59
C GLU A 121 19.22 -2.22 -6.54
N TYR A 122 19.18 -3.46 -6.04
CA TYR A 122 17.95 -4.18 -5.73
C TYR A 122 17.52 -3.90 -4.29
N LYS A 123 16.22 -3.86 -4.06
CA LYS A 123 15.64 -3.77 -2.72
C LYS A 123 14.65 -4.91 -2.50
N ASP A 124 14.52 -5.34 -1.26
CA ASP A 124 13.43 -6.23 -0.87
C ASP A 124 12.08 -5.63 -1.24
N HIS A 125 11.05 -6.48 -1.32
CA HIS A 125 9.71 -5.99 -1.58
C HIS A 125 9.32 -4.93 -0.55
N TRP A 126 8.75 -3.82 -0.99
CA TRP A 126 8.44 -2.67 -0.14
C TRP A 126 7.67 -3.03 1.13
N ALA A 127 6.78 -4.03 1.08
CA ALA A 127 6.01 -4.50 2.23
C ALA A 127 6.87 -5.19 3.31
N LEU A 128 8.10 -5.62 2.98
CA LEU A 128 9.04 -6.28 3.89
C LEU A 128 10.12 -5.32 4.42
N ILE A 129 10.16 -4.09 3.89
CA ILE A 129 11.10 -3.05 4.33
C ILE A 129 10.48 -2.33 5.53
N PRO A 130 11.13 -2.35 6.71
CA PRO A 130 10.63 -1.59 7.86
C PRO A 130 10.43 -0.11 7.50
N PRO A 131 9.27 0.48 7.82
CA PRO A 131 9.02 1.89 7.52
C PRO A 131 9.97 2.79 8.30
N THR A 132 10.57 3.75 7.60
CA THR A 132 11.38 4.80 8.21
C THR A 132 10.57 6.08 8.34
N ARG A 133 10.75 6.79 9.46
CA ARG A 133 10.04 8.06 9.67
C ARG A 133 10.63 9.14 8.75
N PRO A 134 9.87 9.68 7.78
CA PRO A 134 10.37 10.71 6.90
C PRO A 134 10.55 12.04 7.66
N PRO A 135 11.43 12.93 7.18
CA PRO A 135 11.55 14.27 7.74
C PRO A 135 10.26 15.04 7.51
N VAL A 136 9.74 15.66 8.57
CA VAL A 136 8.58 16.55 8.48
C VAL A 136 9.06 17.90 8.00
N LEU A 137 8.71 18.28 6.77
CA LEU A 137 8.88 19.64 6.30
C LEU A 137 7.91 20.51 7.10
N ASN A 138 8.43 21.53 7.75
CA ASN A 138 7.61 22.44 8.54
C ASN A 138 7.45 23.75 7.77
N PRO A 139 6.49 23.85 6.82
CA PRO A 139 6.16 25.12 6.22
C PRO A 139 5.68 26.06 7.33
N ALA A 140 6.08 27.32 7.28
CA ALA A 140 5.65 28.34 8.23
C ALA A 140 4.18 28.71 8.00
N ASP A 141 3.28 27.76 8.28
CA ASP A 141 1.84 27.89 8.09
C ASP A 141 1.12 27.61 9.42
N ALA A 142 0.36 28.59 9.89
CA ALA A 142 -0.39 28.54 11.14
C ALA A 142 -1.54 27.48 11.13
N THR A 143 -1.86 26.92 9.97
CA THR A 143 -2.89 25.88 9.84
C THR A 143 -2.35 24.49 10.17
N ILE A 144 -1.01 24.32 10.28
CA ILE A 144 -0.37 23.05 10.58
C ILE A 144 -0.43 22.78 12.08
N ARG A 145 -1.18 21.77 12.47
CA ARG A 145 -1.34 21.33 13.86
C ARG A 145 -0.53 20.06 14.17
N ASN A 146 -0.27 19.26 13.16
CA ASN A 146 0.43 17.98 13.31
C ASN A 146 1.26 17.63 12.06
N PRO A 147 2.12 16.59 12.10
CA PRO A 147 2.92 16.17 10.96
C PRO A 147 2.13 15.82 9.70
N ILE A 148 0.91 15.29 9.83
CA ILE A 148 0.06 14.94 8.68
C ILE A 148 -0.34 16.19 7.92
N ASP A 149 -0.71 17.26 8.63
CA ASP A 149 -1.01 18.55 8.01
C ASP A 149 0.17 19.09 7.20
N ALA A 150 1.40 18.93 7.72
CA ALA A 150 2.62 19.36 7.03
C ALA A 150 2.82 18.60 5.70
N PHE A 151 2.60 17.28 5.67
CA PHE A 151 2.66 16.49 4.43
C PHE A 151 1.57 16.90 3.44
N VAL A 152 0.34 17.08 3.92
CA VAL A 152 -0.79 17.52 3.08
C VAL A 152 -0.54 18.91 2.51
N ALA A 153 -0.12 19.88 3.33
CA ALA A 153 0.19 21.24 2.91
C ALA A 153 1.32 21.29 1.87
N THR A 154 2.37 20.49 2.06
CA THR A 154 3.47 20.36 1.10
C THR A 154 2.95 19.86 -0.24
N ARG A 155 2.12 18.83 -0.25
CA ARG A 155 1.54 18.27 -1.48
C ARG A 155 0.62 19.25 -2.19
N LEU A 156 -0.21 19.97 -1.44
CA LEU A 156 -1.09 21.02 -1.98
C LEU A 156 -0.29 22.11 -2.65
N ALA A 157 0.76 22.61 -1.97
CA ALA A 157 1.64 23.65 -2.50
C ALA A 157 2.30 23.24 -3.84
N MET A 158 2.77 21.98 -3.94
CA MET A 158 3.32 21.44 -5.21
C MET A 158 2.29 21.43 -6.35
N SER A 159 1.00 21.40 -6.02
CA SER A 159 -0.11 21.41 -6.99
C SER A 159 -0.69 22.82 -7.20
N GLY A 160 -0.09 23.85 -6.59
CA GLY A 160 -0.60 25.22 -6.64
C GLY A 160 -1.93 25.42 -5.89
N LEU A 161 -2.24 24.53 -4.95
CA LEU A 161 -3.44 24.57 -4.12
C LEU A 161 -3.13 25.00 -2.69
N VAL A 162 -4.17 25.50 -2.01
CA VAL A 162 -4.11 25.84 -0.58
C VAL A 162 -5.20 25.05 0.14
N GLN A 163 -4.98 24.84 1.44
CA GLN A 163 -5.96 24.16 2.30
C GLN A 163 -7.24 25.02 2.41
N SER A 164 -8.40 24.38 2.35
CA SER A 164 -9.69 25.02 2.58
C SER A 164 -9.82 25.48 4.04
N PRO A 165 -10.59 26.52 4.33
CA PRO A 165 -10.91 26.92 5.69
C PRO A 165 -11.54 25.75 6.48
N GLU A 166 -11.35 25.79 7.80
CA GLU A 166 -11.97 24.81 8.70
C GLU A 166 -13.50 24.82 8.54
N ALA A 167 -14.08 23.63 8.57
CA ALA A 167 -15.52 23.48 8.47
C ALA A 167 -16.23 24.05 9.72
N THR A 168 -17.51 24.42 9.56
CA THR A 168 -18.30 24.87 10.70
C THR A 168 -18.41 23.79 11.80
N ARG A 169 -18.57 24.19 13.05
CA ARG A 169 -18.71 23.25 14.17
C ARG A 169 -19.85 22.25 13.99
N HIS A 170 -20.96 22.65 13.40
CA HIS A 170 -22.05 21.73 13.01
C HIS A 170 -21.56 20.66 12.02
N THR A 171 -20.83 21.07 11.00
CA THR A 171 -20.28 20.15 10.00
C THR A 171 -19.25 19.21 10.63
N LEU A 172 -18.36 19.72 11.49
CA LEU A 172 -17.37 18.92 12.21
C LEU A 172 -18.04 17.84 13.08
N ALA A 173 -19.02 18.22 13.91
CA ALA A 173 -19.75 17.28 14.76
C ALA A 173 -20.41 16.16 13.93
N ARG A 174 -21.08 16.55 12.81
CA ARG A 174 -21.73 15.58 11.93
C ARG A 174 -20.72 14.63 11.27
N ARG A 175 -19.65 15.14 10.69
CA ARG A 175 -18.61 14.32 10.04
C ARG A 175 -17.97 13.36 11.02
N LEU A 176 -17.52 13.86 12.17
CA LEU A 176 -16.90 13.06 13.21
C LEU A 176 -17.80 11.92 13.68
N SER A 177 -19.09 12.21 13.91
CA SER A 177 -20.03 11.17 14.35
C SER A 177 -20.27 10.10 13.30
N LEU A 178 -20.39 10.47 12.03
CA LEU A 178 -20.55 9.52 10.93
C LEU A 178 -19.29 8.68 10.70
N ASP A 179 -18.12 9.28 10.85
CA ASP A 179 -16.84 8.58 10.68
C ASP A 179 -16.60 7.58 11.81
N LEU A 180 -16.79 8.00 13.07
CA LEU A 180 -16.47 7.17 14.23
C LEU A 180 -17.59 6.22 14.65
N ARG A 181 -18.87 6.58 14.44
CA ARG A 181 -20.02 5.81 14.93
C ARG A 181 -20.97 5.33 13.84
N GLY A 182 -20.80 5.82 12.60
CA GLY A 182 -21.72 5.52 11.48
C GLY A 182 -23.10 6.17 11.61
N LEU A 183 -23.36 6.94 12.64
CA LEU A 183 -24.63 7.55 12.99
C LEU A 183 -24.51 9.09 13.08
N PRO A 184 -25.54 9.87 12.78
CA PRO A 184 -25.52 11.29 13.05
C PRO A 184 -25.45 11.58 14.55
N PRO A 185 -24.85 12.72 14.97
CA PRO A 185 -24.88 13.13 16.38
C PRO A 185 -26.31 13.48 16.80
N THR A 186 -26.63 13.36 18.08
CA THR A 186 -27.90 13.82 18.63
C THR A 186 -27.95 15.36 18.68
N PRO A 187 -29.15 15.97 18.70
CA PRO A 187 -29.27 17.41 18.88
C PRO A 187 -28.57 17.94 20.14
N GLU A 188 -28.61 17.17 21.23
CA GLU A 188 -27.99 17.48 22.51
C GLU A 188 -26.46 17.49 22.39
N GLU A 189 -25.86 16.48 21.77
CA GLU A 189 -24.42 16.38 21.52
C GLU A 189 -23.93 17.58 20.67
N VAL A 190 -24.70 17.95 19.65
CA VAL A 190 -24.39 19.12 18.83
C VAL A 190 -24.47 20.40 19.66
N ALA A 191 -25.53 20.57 20.45
CA ALA A 191 -25.71 21.77 21.29
C ALA A 191 -24.58 21.89 22.34
N GLU A 192 -24.21 20.81 23.01
CA GLU A 192 -23.07 20.79 23.93
C GLU A 192 -21.79 21.24 23.26
N PHE A 193 -21.45 20.64 22.11
CA PHE A 193 -20.25 21.00 21.36
C PHE A 193 -20.25 22.46 20.92
N LEU A 194 -21.38 23.00 20.42
CA LEU A 194 -21.50 24.40 20.02
C LEU A 194 -21.33 25.38 21.18
N ASN A 195 -21.76 24.99 22.38
CA ASN A 195 -21.69 25.82 23.58
C ASN A 195 -20.33 25.73 24.30
N ASP A 196 -19.57 24.64 24.10
CA ASP A 196 -18.23 24.51 24.63
C ASP A 196 -17.26 25.47 23.90
N LYS A 197 -16.70 26.44 24.62
CA LYS A 197 -15.77 27.45 24.09
C LYS A 197 -14.31 27.15 24.45
N SER A 198 -14.04 26.01 25.05
CA SER A 198 -12.67 25.59 25.36
C SER A 198 -11.87 25.31 24.06
N GLU A 199 -10.57 25.47 24.14
CA GLU A 199 -9.68 25.21 23.00
C GLU A 199 -9.67 23.73 22.60
N ASP A 200 -9.92 22.82 23.56
CA ASP A 200 -9.95 21.36 23.39
C ASP A 200 -11.36 20.79 23.17
N ALA A 201 -12.35 21.65 22.84
CA ALA A 201 -13.73 21.22 22.65
C ALA A 201 -13.90 20.14 21.58
N TYR A 202 -13.10 20.20 20.51
CA TYR A 202 -13.15 19.20 19.44
C TYR A 202 -12.55 17.87 19.87
N GLU A 203 -11.43 17.88 20.55
CA GLU A 203 -10.77 16.72 21.12
C GLU A 203 -11.67 16.00 22.14
N LYS A 204 -12.37 16.76 23.00
CA LYS A 204 -13.37 16.19 23.91
C LYS A 204 -14.52 15.49 23.20
N LEU A 205 -14.96 16.05 22.07
CA LEU A 205 -15.97 15.42 21.23
C LEU A 205 -15.46 14.13 20.60
N VAL A 206 -14.20 14.12 20.11
CA VAL A 206 -13.52 12.93 19.59
C VAL A 206 -13.46 11.83 20.63
N ASP A 207 -12.95 12.13 21.83
CA ASP A 207 -12.83 11.17 22.93
C ASP A 207 -14.19 10.58 23.33
N ARG A 208 -15.23 11.40 23.39
CA ARG A 208 -16.60 10.95 23.66
C ARG A 208 -17.10 9.97 22.60
N PHE A 209 -16.85 10.23 21.32
CA PHE A 209 -17.33 9.36 20.25
C PHE A 209 -16.50 8.08 20.14
N LEU A 210 -15.21 8.12 20.42
CA LEU A 210 -14.36 6.94 20.53
C LEU A 210 -14.78 6.03 21.69
N ALA A 211 -15.25 6.59 22.80
CA ALA A 211 -15.75 5.84 23.96
C ALA A 211 -17.18 5.26 23.75
N SER A 212 -17.84 5.58 22.66
CA SER A 212 -19.19 5.08 22.35
C SER A 212 -19.15 3.62 21.90
N PRO A 213 -20.05 2.73 22.39
CA PRO A 213 -20.17 1.36 21.87
C PRO A 213 -20.38 1.29 20.35
N ALA A 214 -21.03 2.31 19.74
CA ALA A 214 -21.24 2.41 18.31
C ALA A 214 -19.93 2.56 17.53
N TYR A 215 -18.81 2.93 18.17
CA TYR A 215 -17.49 2.95 17.55
C TYR A 215 -17.08 1.54 17.10
N GLY A 216 -17.17 0.54 17.97
CA GLY A 216 -16.87 -0.84 17.61
C GLY A 216 -17.77 -1.38 16.52
N GLU A 217 -19.09 -1.06 16.56
CA GLU A 217 -20.01 -1.45 15.49
C GLU A 217 -19.60 -0.84 14.13
N ARG A 218 -19.23 0.44 14.14
CA ARG A 218 -18.78 1.14 12.92
C ARG A 218 -17.46 0.58 12.37
N MET A 219 -16.49 0.32 13.24
CA MET A 219 -15.18 -0.20 12.85
C MET A 219 -15.23 -1.69 12.45
N ALA A 220 -16.10 -2.46 13.07
CA ALA A 220 -16.30 -3.86 12.74
C ALA A 220 -16.89 -4.07 11.34
N TRP A 221 -17.70 -3.15 10.84
CA TRP A 221 -18.42 -3.35 9.57
C TRP A 221 -17.51 -3.66 8.37
N PRO A 222 -16.47 -2.87 8.03
CA PRO A 222 -15.57 -3.21 6.92
C PRO A 222 -14.85 -4.54 7.15
N TRP A 223 -14.54 -4.89 8.41
CA TRP A 223 -13.90 -6.15 8.76
C TRP A 223 -14.83 -7.34 8.53
N LEU A 224 -16.11 -7.21 8.95
CA LEU A 224 -17.12 -8.25 8.75
C LEU A 224 -17.42 -8.47 7.27
N ASP A 225 -17.47 -7.39 6.46
CA ASP A 225 -17.68 -7.45 5.02
C ASP A 225 -16.51 -8.16 4.33
N ALA A 226 -15.28 -7.74 4.59
CA ALA A 226 -14.08 -8.38 4.06
C ALA A 226 -13.96 -9.86 4.49
N SER A 227 -14.40 -10.19 5.70
CA SER A 227 -14.43 -11.55 6.25
C SER A 227 -15.59 -12.38 5.71
N ARG A 228 -16.44 -11.85 4.86
CA ARG A 228 -17.65 -12.52 4.31
C ARG A 228 -18.62 -13.01 5.40
N TYR A 229 -18.74 -12.25 6.50
CA TYR A 229 -19.63 -12.61 7.60
C TYR A 229 -21.09 -12.75 7.15
N ALA A 230 -21.71 -13.83 7.56
CA ALA A 230 -23.16 -14.02 7.45
C ALA A 230 -23.66 -15.03 8.50
N ASP A 231 -24.88 -14.84 9.01
CA ASP A 231 -25.60 -15.82 9.82
C ASP A 231 -26.40 -16.79 8.94
N SER A 232 -25.97 -17.01 7.71
CA SER A 232 -26.54 -17.96 6.76
C SER A 232 -25.44 -18.65 5.94
N ASN A 233 -25.79 -19.72 5.23
CA ASN A 233 -24.83 -20.56 4.52
C ASN A 233 -24.35 -19.98 3.18
N GLY A 234 -25.10 -19.08 2.53
CA GLY A 234 -24.69 -18.34 1.35
C GLY A 234 -24.87 -19.06 -0.01
N TYR A 235 -25.25 -20.32 -0.04
CA TYR A 235 -25.55 -21.07 -1.26
C TYR A 235 -27.06 -21.31 -1.44
N GLN A 236 -27.44 -22.06 -2.47
CA GLN A 236 -28.83 -22.33 -2.82
C GLN A 236 -29.68 -22.85 -1.63
N GLY A 237 -29.10 -23.66 -0.76
CA GLY A 237 -29.70 -24.07 0.48
C GLY A 237 -29.36 -23.13 1.63
N ASP A 238 -29.58 -21.84 1.46
CA ASP A 238 -29.18 -20.75 2.38
C ASP A 238 -29.89 -20.82 3.73
N ARG A 239 -29.50 -21.84 4.52
CA ARG A 239 -30.05 -22.06 5.87
C ARG A 239 -29.32 -21.17 6.88
N GLU A 240 -30.02 -20.82 7.94
CA GLU A 240 -29.45 -20.11 9.07
C GLU A 240 -28.31 -20.91 9.72
N ARG A 241 -27.28 -20.20 10.15
CA ARG A 241 -26.17 -20.69 10.99
C ARG A 241 -25.83 -19.65 12.06
N THR A 242 -25.27 -20.11 13.15
CA THR A 242 -24.90 -19.24 14.26
C THR A 242 -23.47 -18.75 14.08
N MET A 243 -23.30 -17.50 13.59
CA MET A 243 -22.01 -16.81 13.47
C MET A 243 -21.97 -15.51 14.28
N TRP A 244 -23.13 -15.01 14.74
CA TRP A 244 -23.23 -13.76 15.49
C TRP A 244 -22.31 -13.66 16.74
N PRO A 245 -21.94 -14.74 17.47
CA PRO A 245 -21.00 -14.60 18.59
C PRO A 245 -19.63 -14.08 18.16
N TRP A 246 -19.15 -14.49 16.95
CA TRP A 246 -17.91 -13.97 16.41
C TRP A 246 -18.04 -12.50 15.97
N ARG A 247 -19.15 -12.10 15.37
CA ARG A 247 -19.45 -10.69 15.08
C ARG A 247 -19.37 -9.84 16.33
N ASP A 248 -20.04 -10.26 17.39
CA ASP A 248 -20.07 -9.52 18.65
C ASP A 248 -18.67 -9.44 19.28
N TRP A 249 -17.87 -10.51 19.14
CA TRP A 249 -16.47 -10.50 19.56
C TRP A 249 -15.65 -9.47 18.74
N VAL A 250 -15.84 -9.38 17.42
CA VAL A 250 -15.16 -8.38 16.57
C VAL A 250 -15.52 -6.97 17.01
N VAL A 251 -16.81 -6.67 17.25
CA VAL A 251 -17.27 -5.37 17.74
C VAL A 251 -16.61 -5.01 19.08
N ASP A 252 -16.57 -5.96 20.00
CA ASP A 252 -15.94 -5.77 21.32
C ASP A 252 -14.42 -5.60 21.20
N ALA A 253 -13.77 -6.33 20.32
CA ALA A 253 -12.33 -6.21 20.04
C ALA A 253 -11.96 -4.79 19.56
N PHE A 254 -12.75 -4.20 18.67
CA PHE A 254 -12.57 -2.81 18.25
C PHE A 254 -12.86 -1.81 19.37
N ASN A 255 -13.90 -2.01 20.16
CA ASN A 255 -14.21 -1.14 21.32
C ASN A 255 -13.12 -1.18 22.40
N ARG A 256 -12.49 -2.33 22.61
CA ARG A 256 -11.34 -2.48 23.52
C ARG A 256 -10.02 -2.06 22.90
N ASN A 257 -10.01 -1.73 21.61
CA ASN A 257 -8.82 -1.40 20.85
C ASN A 257 -7.72 -2.47 21.03
N ILE A 258 -8.07 -3.75 20.83
CA ILE A 258 -7.10 -4.87 20.92
C ILE A 258 -5.96 -4.62 19.96
N PRO A 259 -4.67 -4.81 20.34
CA PRO A 259 -3.53 -4.70 19.48
C PRO A 259 -3.71 -5.54 18.20
N TRP A 260 -3.25 -5.01 17.07
CA TRP A 260 -3.46 -5.63 15.75
C TRP A 260 -2.85 -7.02 15.62
N ASP A 261 -1.70 -7.23 16.21
CA ASP A 261 -1.02 -8.53 16.29
C ASP A 261 -1.85 -9.55 17.10
N ASP A 262 -2.37 -9.18 18.27
CA ASP A 262 -3.26 -10.02 19.05
C ASP A 262 -4.54 -10.34 18.27
N LEU A 263 -5.18 -9.34 17.65
CA LEU A 263 -6.37 -9.51 16.83
C LEU A 263 -6.13 -10.54 15.71
N THR A 264 -4.98 -10.46 15.05
CA THR A 264 -4.60 -11.35 13.96
C THR A 264 -4.31 -12.76 14.47
N VAL A 265 -3.48 -12.89 15.49
CA VAL A 265 -3.11 -14.19 16.07
C VAL A 265 -4.32 -14.92 16.61
N TRP A 266 -5.22 -14.22 17.30
CA TRP A 266 -6.40 -14.87 17.89
C TRP A 266 -7.38 -15.38 16.84
N GLN A 267 -7.54 -14.65 15.72
CA GLN A 267 -8.41 -15.10 14.64
C GLN A 267 -7.85 -16.28 13.86
N LEU A 268 -6.54 -16.36 13.70
CA LEU A 268 -5.90 -17.43 12.92
C LEU A 268 -5.53 -18.67 13.76
N ALA A 269 -5.16 -18.48 15.02
CA ALA A 269 -4.57 -19.51 15.86
C ALA A 269 -4.92 -19.38 17.35
N GLY A 270 -5.98 -18.67 17.69
CA GLY A 270 -6.36 -18.43 19.08
C GLY A 270 -6.64 -19.69 19.90
N ASP A 271 -7.14 -20.74 19.27
CA ASP A 271 -7.38 -22.06 19.87
C ASP A 271 -6.10 -22.87 20.11
N LEU A 272 -5.00 -22.51 19.44
CA LEU A 272 -3.69 -23.16 19.59
C LEU A 272 -2.79 -22.49 20.65
N LEU A 273 -3.24 -21.37 21.22
CA LEU A 273 -2.47 -20.70 22.27
C LEU A 273 -2.43 -21.55 23.56
N PRO A 274 -1.34 -21.51 24.32
CA PRO A 274 -1.28 -22.15 25.63
C PRO A 274 -2.43 -21.62 26.52
N ASP A 275 -3.17 -22.53 27.16
CA ASP A 275 -4.31 -22.21 28.05
C ASP A 275 -5.35 -21.28 27.41
N ALA A 276 -5.60 -21.47 26.10
CA ALA A 276 -6.49 -20.64 25.32
C ALA A 276 -7.83 -20.38 26.00
N THR A 277 -8.19 -19.11 26.16
CA THR A 277 -9.46 -18.66 26.72
C THR A 277 -10.63 -18.97 25.77
N ILE A 278 -11.86 -18.90 26.27
CA ILE A 278 -13.07 -19.02 25.43
C ILE A 278 -13.07 -17.92 24.35
N GLU A 279 -12.65 -16.73 24.71
CA GLU A 279 -12.57 -15.58 23.81
C GLU A 279 -11.60 -15.82 22.65
N GLN A 280 -10.38 -16.31 22.93
CA GLN A 280 -9.38 -16.63 21.94
C GLN A 280 -9.84 -17.75 20.99
N ARG A 281 -10.55 -18.76 21.54
CA ARG A 281 -11.18 -19.81 20.72
C ARG A 281 -12.32 -19.27 19.87
N LEU A 282 -13.14 -18.35 20.41
CA LEU A 282 -14.23 -17.72 19.66
C LEU A 282 -13.69 -16.91 18.47
N ALA A 283 -12.56 -16.23 18.64
CA ALA A 283 -11.92 -15.47 17.59
C ALA A 283 -11.64 -16.31 16.34
N THR A 284 -11.26 -17.60 16.49
CA THR A 284 -10.99 -18.51 15.35
C THR A 284 -12.22 -18.83 14.51
N ALA A 285 -13.43 -18.45 14.95
CA ALA A 285 -14.62 -18.57 14.11
C ALA A 285 -14.53 -17.70 12.84
N PHE A 286 -13.58 -16.76 12.76
CA PHE A 286 -13.16 -16.12 11.51
C PHE A 286 -13.00 -17.12 10.35
N LEU A 287 -12.33 -18.24 10.60
CA LEU A 287 -12.09 -19.29 9.60
C LEU A 287 -13.36 -20.07 9.18
N ARG A 288 -14.50 -19.79 9.82
CA ARG A 288 -15.79 -20.43 9.50
C ARG A 288 -16.73 -19.54 8.69
N ASN A 289 -16.30 -18.36 8.28
CA ASN A 289 -17.12 -17.44 7.48
C ASN A 289 -17.34 -17.91 6.03
N HIS A 290 -16.55 -18.88 5.55
CA HIS A 290 -16.74 -19.43 4.21
C HIS A 290 -18.19 -19.91 4.01
N PRO A 291 -18.77 -19.78 2.80
CA PRO A 291 -20.08 -20.34 2.49
C PRO A 291 -20.10 -21.88 2.65
N ILE A 292 -21.28 -22.43 2.97
CA ILE A 292 -21.46 -23.87 3.14
C ILE A 292 -22.49 -24.36 2.12
N ASN A 293 -22.06 -25.27 1.21
CA ASN A 293 -22.95 -25.89 0.25
C ASN A 293 -23.85 -26.93 0.93
N GLY A 294 -25.17 -26.70 0.90
CA GLY A 294 -26.19 -27.59 1.44
C GLY A 294 -26.93 -28.44 0.40
N GLU A 295 -26.52 -28.42 -0.86
CA GLU A 295 -27.22 -29.12 -1.94
C GLU A 295 -27.13 -30.64 -1.83
N GLY A 296 -28.21 -31.32 -2.30
CA GLY A 296 -28.18 -32.75 -2.51
C GLY A 296 -27.28 -33.14 -3.69
N GLY A 297 -26.55 -34.26 -3.53
CA GLY A 297 -25.66 -34.76 -4.60
C GLY A 297 -24.25 -34.12 -4.62
N ARG A 298 -23.94 -33.23 -3.68
CA ARG A 298 -22.61 -32.65 -3.55
C ARG A 298 -21.53 -33.72 -3.28
N ILE A 299 -20.33 -33.49 -3.78
CA ILE A 299 -19.16 -34.31 -3.48
C ILE A 299 -18.41 -33.69 -2.29
N ALA A 300 -18.28 -34.45 -1.20
CA ALA A 300 -17.72 -33.95 0.05
C ALA A 300 -16.27 -33.45 -0.09
N GLU A 301 -15.46 -34.13 -0.91
CA GLU A 301 -14.06 -33.73 -1.11
C GLU A 301 -13.95 -32.47 -1.98
N GLU A 302 -14.79 -32.27 -2.96
CA GLU A 302 -14.88 -31.05 -3.75
C GLU A 302 -15.21 -29.85 -2.84
N ASN A 303 -16.27 -29.96 -2.03
CA ASN A 303 -16.61 -28.92 -1.06
C ASN A 303 -15.47 -28.64 -0.07
N ARG A 304 -14.74 -29.67 0.38
CA ARG A 304 -13.59 -29.47 1.28
C ARG A 304 -12.51 -28.61 0.64
N VAL A 305 -12.21 -28.87 -0.64
CA VAL A 305 -11.24 -28.06 -1.40
C VAL A 305 -11.73 -26.63 -1.55
N ASP A 306 -12.99 -26.43 -1.96
CA ASP A 306 -13.59 -25.11 -2.12
C ASP A 306 -13.55 -24.29 -0.82
N TYR A 307 -13.89 -24.92 0.31
CA TYR A 307 -13.86 -24.24 1.61
C TYR A 307 -12.47 -23.86 2.05
N VAL A 308 -11.46 -24.72 1.80
CA VAL A 308 -10.05 -24.39 2.10
C VAL A 308 -9.55 -23.25 1.21
N MET A 309 -9.90 -23.26 -0.07
CA MET A 309 -9.53 -22.17 -0.98
C MET A 309 -10.18 -20.87 -0.56
N ASP A 310 -11.48 -20.86 -0.25
CA ASP A 310 -12.20 -19.67 0.20
C ASP A 310 -11.64 -19.09 1.50
N MET A 311 -11.34 -19.95 2.49
CA MET A 311 -10.67 -19.52 3.71
C MET A 311 -9.31 -18.88 3.45
N THR A 312 -8.51 -19.47 2.56
CA THR A 312 -7.18 -18.98 2.20
C THR A 312 -7.27 -17.65 1.47
N GLU A 313 -8.17 -17.53 0.51
CA GLU A 313 -8.41 -16.29 -0.24
C GLU A 313 -8.90 -15.17 0.68
N THR A 314 -9.89 -15.45 1.54
CA THR A 314 -10.40 -14.48 2.51
C THR A 314 -9.30 -14.00 3.45
N THR A 315 -8.50 -14.92 3.99
CA THR A 315 -7.35 -14.58 4.87
C THR A 315 -6.30 -13.75 4.15
N GLY A 316 -6.04 -14.02 2.86
CA GLY A 316 -5.08 -13.25 2.07
C GLY A 316 -5.60 -11.89 1.58
N THR A 317 -6.92 -11.68 1.60
CA THR A 317 -7.56 -10.43 1.19
C THR A 317 -7.59 -9.40 2.34
N ILE A 318 -7.76 -9.86 3.56
CA ILE A 318 -7.77 -9.05 4.79
C ILE A 318 -6.34 -8.75 5.27
#